data_97d9ea6cd565b7412d5fc7e766589125
#
_entry.id   97d9ea6cd565b7412d5fc7e766589125
#
_cell.length_a   1.000
_cell.length_b   1.000
_cell.length_c   1.000
_cell.angle_alpha   90.00
_cell.angle_beta   90.00
_cell.angle_gamma   90.00
#
_symmetry.space_group_name_H-M   'P 1'
#
loop_
_entity.id
_entity.type
_entity.pdbx_description
1 polymer ?
#
loop_
_entity_poly.entity_id
_entity_poly.type
_entity_poly.pdbx_seq_one_letter_code
_entity_poly.pdbx_strand_id
1 'polypeptide(L)'
;MSLLSHDTQLAEGIGNVGLRWDGDVLVTAVELLPQPNTPTVLADGVAVTEDVIPLDVVADCLWQFDINLLGIDVASEGRRVVAGTAYARSYDQLISVRPGIIARRTWLILRLRFDPNDLGIRNRGGGVEGAVAAAMSATRRAARRLREEKCAAVVADADSLRDAHTALSAGLDTEDTKVERGTLATPSRFVTTYRV
;
A
#
# COMPACT_ATOMS: atom_id res chain seq x y z
N MET A 1 -3.50 11.62 -11.75
CA MET A 1 -2.55 10.78 -11.00
C MET A 1 -2.60 9.41 -11.66
N SER A 2 -1.68 9.13 -12.57
CA SER A 2 -1.70 7.89 -13.37
C SER A 2 -0.99 6.78 -12.58
N LEU A 3 -1.74 5.85 -12.00
CA LEU A 3 -1.22 4.58 -11.48
C LEU A 3 -0.91 3.59 -12.64
N LEU A 4 -1.18 4.00 -13.88
CA LEU A 4 -1.22 3.17 -15.07
C LEU A 4 -0.31 3.71 -16.19
N SER A 5 0.89 4.22 -15.89
CA SER A 5 1.81 4.51 -16.99
C SER A 5 2.43 3.21 -17.50
N HIS A 6 2.30 3.00 -18.80
CA HIS A 6 2.68 1.79 -19.56
C HIS A 6 4.20 1.52 -19.63
N ASP A 7 5.03 2.34 -18.98
CA ASP A 7 6.50 2.27 -19.05
C ASP A 7 7.14 1.89 -17.71
N THR A 8 6.50 0.96 -17.02
CA THR A 8 6.94 0.56 -15.68
C THR A 8 7.93 -0.59 -15.76
N GLN A 9 9.22 -0.30 -15.76
CA GLN A 9 10.24 -1.32 -15.56
C GLN A 9 10.26 -1.72 -14.09
N LEU A 10 9.85 -2.95 -13.81
CA LEU A 10 10.11 -3.60 -12.53
C LEU A 10 11.63 -3.80 -12.42
N ALA A 11 12.28 -3.07 -11.54
CA ALA A 11 13.65 -3.35 -11.19
C ALA A 11 13.68 -4.60 -10.31
N GLU A 12 14.51 -5.57 -10.65
CA GLU A 12 14.78 -6.73 -9.80
C GLU A 12 15.25 -6.23 -8.44
N GLY A 13 14.60 -6.72 -7.37
CA GLY A 13 14.88 -6.28 -6.03
C GLY A 13 16.32 -6.56 -5.61
N ILE A 14 17.08 -5.54 -5.32
CA ILE A 14 18.39 -5.69 -4.69
C ILE A 14 18.12 -5.89 -3.19
N GLY A 15 18.52 -7.05 -2.65
CA GLY A 15 18.46 -7.29 -1.21
C GLY A 15 17.07 -7.31 -0.58
N ASN A 16 16.13 -8.04 -1.14
CA ASN A 16 14.76 -8.28 -0.65
C ASN A 16 13.86 -7.02 -0.55
N VAL A 17 14.11 -5.97 -1.32
CA VAL A 17 13.21 -4.83 -1.47
C VAL A 17 12.78 -4.73 -2.92
N GLY A 18 11.48 -4.82 -3.17
CA GLY A 18 10.88 -4.57 -4.47
C GLY A 18 10.95 -3.08 -4.80
N LEU A 19 11.40 -2.77 -6.02
CA LEU A 19 11.55 -1.41 -6.53
C LEU A 19 10.84 -1.29 -7.88
N ARG A 20 10.23 -0.15 -8.12
CA ARG A 20 9.62 0.18 -9.39
C ARG A 20 9.94 1.62 -9.75
N TRP A 21 10.29 1.87 -11.01
CA TRP A 21 10.37 3.21 -11.57
C TRP A 21 9.01 3.66 -12.07
N ASP A 22 8.63 4.88 -11.73
CA ASP A 22 7.49 5.60 -12.27
C ASP A 22 7.97 7.00 -12.72
N GLY A 23 8.42 7.08 -13.96
CA GLY A 23 9.14 8.24 -14.47
C GLY A 23 10.45 8.48 -13.69
N ASP A 24 10.55 9.63 -13.02
CA ASP A 24 11.69 10.04 -12.18
C ASP A 24 11.53 9.65 -10.70
N VAL A 25 10.50 8.87 -10.37
CA VAL A 25 10.18 8.47 -9.02
C VAL A 25 10.46 6.99 -8.79
N LEU A 26 11.23 6.68 -7.75
CA LEU A 26 11.35 5.33 -7.23
C LEU A 26 10.21 5.02 -6.28
N VAL A 27 9.55 3.90 -6.53
CA VAL A 27 8.43 3.39 -5.73
C VAL A 27 8.83 2.10 -5.04
N THR A 28 8.60 2.04 -3.73
CA THR A 28 8.75 0.85 -2.90
C THR A 28 7.49 0.64 -2.07
N ALA A 29 7.34 -0.51 -1.43
CA ALA A 29 6.19 -0.74 -0.56
C ALA A 29 6.55 -1.47 0.73
N VAL A 30 5.73 -1.22 1.75
CA VAL A 30 5.68 -1.97 3.00
C VAL A 30 4.27 -2.55 3.11
N GLU A 31 4.14 -3.86 3.22
CA GLU A 31 2.87 -4.53 3.49
C GLU A 31 2.60 -4.52 4.99
N LEU A 32 1.40 -4.09 5.38
CA LEU A 32 0.92 -4.14 6.74
C LEU A 32 0.11 -5.42 6.93
N LEU A 33 0.59 -6.28 7.80
CA LEU A 33 -0.09 -7.53 8.10
C LEU A 33 -1.13 -7.30 9.21
N PRO A 34 -2.30 -7.96 9.14
CA PRO A 34 -3.28 -7.87 10.19
C PRO A 34 -2.70 -8.38 11.51
N GLN A 35 -3.04 -7.74 12.62
CA GLN A 35 -2.64 -8.21 13.93
C GLN A 35 -3.40 -9.51 14.25
N PRO A 36 -2.70 -10.59 14.64
CA PRO A 36 -3.35 -11.84 15.01
C PRO A 36 -4.22 -11.64 16.24
N ASN A 37 -5.40 -12.26 16.23
CA ASN A 37 -6.35 -12.24 17.34
C ASN A 37 -6.94 -10.87 17.70
N THR A 38 -6.86 -9.88 16.82
CA THR A 38 -7.52 -8.59 17.03
C THR A 38 -8.94 -8.64 16.47
N PRO A 39 -9.97 -8.61 17.33
CA PRO A 39 -11.34 -8.67 16.87
C PRO A 39 -11.76 -7.35 16.22
N THR A 40 -12.61 -7.45 15.21
CA THR A 40 -13.37 -6.31 14.70
C THR A 40 -14.80 -6.43 15.21
N VAL A 41 -15.24 -5.45 15.98
CA VAL A 41 -16.61 -5.39 16.52
C VAL A 41 -17.45 -4.52 15.58
N LEU A 42 -18.57 -5.05 15.13
CA LEU A 42 -19.56 -4.29 14.37
C LEU A 42 -20.65 -3.78 15.32
N ALA A 43 -20.64 -2.49 15.60
CA ALA A 43 -21.64 -1.81 16.41
C ALA A 43 -22.29 -0.67 15.62
N ASP A 44 -23.62 -0.64 15.55
CA ASP A 44 -24.42 0.40 14.89
C ASP A 44 -23.98 0.74 13.43
N GLY A 45 -23.51 -0.27 12.71
CA GLY A 45 -23.02 -0.11 11.33
C GLY A 45 -21.59 0.42 11.22
N VAL A 46 -20.89 0.59 12.34
CA VAL A 46 -19.49 1.00 12.39
C VAL A 46 -18.62 -0.19 12.78
N ALA A 47 -17.53 -0.41 12.05
CA ALA A 47 -16.51 -1.38 12.40
C ALA A 47 -15.49 -0.73 13.34
N VAL A 48 -15.34 -1.26 14.54
CA VAL A 48 -14.37 -0.83 15.53
C VAL A 48 -13.32 -1.93 15.69
N THR A 49 -12.05 -1.58 15.56
CA THR A 49 -10.92 -2.51 15.69
C THR A 49 -9.74 -1.79 16.33
N GLU A 50 -8.92 -2.54 17.06
CA GLU A 50 -7.62 -2.06 17.55
C GLU A 50 -6.49 -2.24 16.50
N ASP A 51 -6.77 -2.91 15.39
CA ASP A 51 -5.86 -3.04 14.25
C ASP A 51 -5.86 -1.76 13.44
N VAL A 52 -5.15 -0.76 13.94
CA VAL A 52 -5.09 0.60 13.37
C VAL A 52 -3.68 0.91 12.85
N ILE A 53 -3.63 1.82 11.87
CA ILE A 53 -2.35 2.30 11.32
C ILE A 53 -1.96 3.57 12.08
N PRO A 54 -0.76 3.64 12.69
CA PRO A 54 -0.29 4.85 13.36
C PRO A 54 0.13 5.89 12.31
N LEU A 55 -0.81 6.73 11.88
CA LEU A 55 -0.59 7.71 10.79
C LEU A 55 0.44 8.78 11.14
N ASP A 56 0.62 9.12 12.40
CA ASP A 56 1.66 10.00 12.91
C ASP A 56 3.06 9.41 12.66
N VAL A 57 3.24 8.13 12.92
CA VAL A 57 4.49 7.40 12.62
C VAL A 57 4.73 7.32 11.12
N VAL A 58 3.68 7.11 10.32
CA VAL A 58 3.78 7.13 8.86
C VAL A 58 4.19 8.51 8.35
N ALA A 59 3.60 9.58 8.89
CA ALA A 59 3.95 10.96 8.55
C ALA A 59 5.41 11.28 8.90
N ASP A 60 5.88 10.84 10.06
CA ASP A 60 7.28 11.00 10.47
C ASP A 60 8.27 10.30 9.52
N CYS A 61 7.83 9.25 8.83
CA CYS A 61 8.65 8.56 7.83
C CYS A 61 8.84 9.36 6.53
N LEU A 62 8.16 10.48 6.33
CA LEU A 62 8.38 11.36 5.17
C LEU A 62 9.78 12.00 5.17
N TRP A 63 10.30 12.31 6.35
CA TRP A 63 11.63 12.89 6.52
C TRP A 63 12.52 11.97 7.34
N GLN A 64 13.51 11.38 6.68
CA GLN A 64 14.39 10.38 7.29
C GLN A 64 15.86 10.82 7.17
N PHE A 65 16.31 11.71 8.02
CA PHE A 65 17.67 12.28 8.00
C PHE A 65 17.95 13.03 6.69
N ASP A 66 18.75 12.42 5.80
CA ASP A 66 19.15 12.92 4.50
C ASP A 66 18.24 12.45 3.34
N ILE A 67 17.12 11.80 3.65
CA ILE A 67 16.14 11.29 2.67
C ILE A 67 14.78 11.94 2.93
N ASN A 68 14.24 12.59 1.90
CA ASN A 68 12.90 13.17 1.90
C ASN A 68 12.04 12.41 0.88
N LEU A 69 11.01 11.74 1.36
CA LEU A 69 10.05 11.08 0.48
C LEU A 69 9.13 12.12 -0.17
N LEU A 70 8.81 11.92 -1.43
CA LEU A 70 7.80 12.72 -2.14
C LEU A 70 6.42 12.56 -1.51
N GLY A 71 6.16 11.36 -0.97
CA GLY A 71 4.91 11.01 -0.31
C GLY A 71 4.90 9.54 0.12
N ILE A 72 3.98 9.24 1.01
CA ILE A 72 3.64 7.88 1.41
C ILE A 72 2.12 7.74 1.23
N ASP A 73 1.69 6.85 0.34
CA ASP A 73 0.28 6.54 0.19
C ASP A 73 -0.08 5.32 1.03
N VAL A 74 -1.21 5.39 1.71
CA VAL A 74 -1.83 4.24 2.36
C VAL A 74 -2.85 3.66 1.39
N ALA A 75 -2.56 2.49 0.82
CA ALA A 75 -3.44 1.81 -0.11
C ALA A 75 -4.00 0.54 0.53
N SER A 76 -5.31 0.39 0.52
CA SER A 76 -5.98 -0.78 1.07
C SER A 76 -6.90 -1.42 0.05
N GLU A 77 -6.85 -2.74 -0.05
CA GLU A 77 -7.84 -3.56 -0.73
C GLU A 77 -8.66 -4.32 0.32
N GLY A 78 -9.98 -4.26 0.20
CA GLY A 78 -10.88 -5.01 1.06
C GLY A 78 -11.79 -5.93 0.26
N ARG A 79 -11.90 -7.18 0.68
CA ARG A 79 -12.85 -8.14 0.12
C ARG A 79 -13.84 -8.57 1.21
N ARG A 80 -15.11 -8.55 0.85
CA ARG A 80 -16.16 -8.98 1.77
C ARG A 80 -16.11 -10.47 2.03
N VAL A 81 -16.01 -11.28 0.98
CA VAL A 81 -15.86 -12.75 1.01
C VAL A 81 -15.22 -13.19 -0.28
N VAL A 82 -14.45 -14.29 -0.24
CA VAL A 82 -14.04 -14.96 -1.48
C VAL A 82 -15.25 -15.66 -2.07
N ALA A 83 -15.75 -15.15 -3.19
CA ALA A 83 -16.90 -15.72 -3.89
C ALA A 83 -16.68 -17.22 -4.16
N GLY A 84 -17.73 -18.02 -3.94
CA GLY A 84 -17.69 -19.48 -4.18
C GLY A 84 -17.22 -20.33 -3.01
N THR A 85 -16.83 -19.75 -1.87
CA THR A 85 -16.53 -20.53 -0.66
C THR A 85 -17.79 -20.97 0.07
N ALA A 86 -17.74 -22.13 0.76
CA ALA A 86 -18.85 -22.62 1.56
C ALA A 86 -19.28 -21.61 2.67
N TYR A 87 -18.35 -20.82 3.16
CA TYR A 87 -18.57 -19.80 4.19
C TYR A 87 -19.26 -18.53 3.66
N ALA A 88 -19.23 -18.27 2.34
CA ALA A 88 -19.80 -17.06 1.75
C ALA A 88 -21.28 -16.92 2.06
N ARG A 89 -22.05 -17.99 1.92
CA ARG A 89 -23.50 -18.03 2.21
C ARG A 89 -23.80 -17.80 3.67
N SER A 90 -23.09 -18.49 4.57
CA SER A 90 -23.30 -18.34 6.02
C SER A 90 -22.92 -16.94 6.48
N TYR A 91 -21.89 -16.35 5.94
CA TYR A 91 -21.47 -15.01 6.22
C TYR A 91 -22.49 -13.97 5.73
N ASP A 92 -23.00 -14.12 4.51
CA ASP A 92 -24.04 -13.25 3.95
C ASP A 92 -25.34 -13.32 4.76
N GLN A 93 -25.67 -14.47 5.31
CA GLN A 93 -26.82 -14.62 6.23
C GLN A 93 -26.62 -13.92 7.57
N LEU A 94 -25.39 -13.94 8.11
CA LEU A 94 -25.07 -13.33 9.41
C LEU A 94 -24.93 -11.80 9.32
N ILE A 95 -24.27 -11.30 8.29
CA ILE A 95 -23.93 -9.87 8.15
C ILE A 95 -24.97 -9.13 7.29
N SER A 96 -25.71 -9.86 6.42
CA SER A 96 -26.71 -9.28 5.56
C SER A 96 -26.13 -8.17 4.66
N VAL A 97 -26.81 -7.05 4.52
CA VAL A 97 -26.37 -5.88 3.73
C VAL A 97 -25.37 -4.97 4.41
N ARG A 98 -24.92 -5.31 5.62
CA ARG A 98 -23.96 -4.49 6.35
C ARG A 98 -22.58 -4.54 5.68
N PRO A 99 -21.86 -3.42 5.61
CA PRO A 99 -20.49 -3.41 5.08
C PRO A 99 -19.57 -4.12 6.07
N GLY A 100 -19.21 -5.37 5.78
CA GLY A 100 -18.22 -6.13 6.54
C GLY A 100 -17.09 -6.55 5.61
N ILE A 101 -15.85 -6.20 5.92
CA ILE A 101 -14.66 -6.63 5.20
C ILE A 101 -14.05 -7.78 5.98
N ILE A 102 -13.92 -8.97 5.35
CA ILE A 102 -13.32 -10.13 5.98
C ILE A 102 -11.82 -10.19 5.74
N ALA A 103 -11.41 -9.91 4.51
CA ALA A 103 -10.00 -9.90 4.14
C ALA A 103 -9.61 -8.50 3.71
N ARG A 104 -8.65 -7.91 4.42
CA ARG A 104 -8.07 -6.61 4.09
C ARG A 104 -6.56 -6.79 3.92
N ARG A 105 -6.03 -6.25 2.83
CA ARG A 105 -4.60 -6.08 2.62
C ARG A 105 -4.32 -4.59 2.55
N THR A 106 -3.27 -4.16 3.21
CA THR A 106 -2.89 -2.75 3.26
C THR A 106 -1.41 -2.60 2.98
N TRP A 107 -1.07 -1.63 2.18
CA TRP A 107 0.32 -1.30 1.84
C TRP A 107 0.57 0.18 2.08
N LEU A 108 1.77 0.49 2.55
CA LEU A 108 2.34 1.82 2.47
C LEU A 108 3.21 1.87 1.22
N ILE A 109 2.88 2.77 0.30
CA ILE A 109 3.60 2.96 -0.95
C ILE A 109 4.47 4.20 -0.79
N LEU A 110 5.78 4.01 -0.71
CA LEU A 110 6.77 5.07 -0.52
C LEU A 110 7.27 5.54 -1.88
N ARG A 111 7.34 6.85 -2.06
CA ARG A 111 7.81 7.48 -3.29
C ARG A 111 9.01 8.36 -3.01
N LEU A 112 10.09 8.12 -3.74
CA LEU A 112 11.33 8.89 -3.65
C LEU A 112 11.65 9.50 -5.01
N ARG A 113 11.83 10.85 -5.04
CA ARG A 113 12.29 11.57 -6.24
C ARG A 113 13.76 11.95 -6.09
N PHE A 114 14.46 12.07 -7.20
CA PHE A 114 15.90 12.39 -7.21
C PHE A 114 16.20 13.78 -6.65
N ASP A 115 15.63 14.82 -7.22
CA ASP A 115 16.03 16.21 -6.96
C ASP A 115 16.17 16.61 -5.48
N PRO A 116 15.14 16.42 -4.62
CA PRO A 116 15.26 16.84 -3.22
C PRO A 116 16.20 15.97 -2.41
N ASN A 117 16.66 14.84 -2.97
CA ASN A 117 17.47 13.82 -2.28
C ASN A 117 18.92 13.74 -2.78
N ASP A 118 19.38 14.72 -3.53
CA ASP A 118 20.71 14.70 -4.14
C ASP A 118 21.83 14.41 -3.12
N LEU A 119 21.78 15.04 -1.95
CA LEU A 119 22.75 14.76 -0.89
C LEU A 119 22.66 13.33 -0.36
N GLY A 120 21.46 12.85 -0.06
CA GLY A 120 21.23 11.50 0.43
C GLY A 120 21.63 10.43 -0.59
N ILE A 121 21.44 10.72 -1.87
CA ILE A 121 21.82 9.87 -2.99
C ILE A 121 23.33 9.85 -3.16
N ARG A 122 24.00 11.01 -3.13
CA ARG A 122 25.48 11.11 -3.22
C ARG A 122 26.17 10.39 -2.07
N ASN A 123 25.66 10.51 -0.85
CA ASN A 123 26.19 9.80 0.32
C ASN A 123 26.13 8.27 0.19
N ARG A 124 25.34 7.76 -0.77
CA ARG A 124 25.15 6.33 -1.04
C ARG A 124 25.72 5.89 -2.39
N GLY A 125 26.68 6.63 -2.93
CA GLY A 125 27.36 6.30 -4.18
C GLY A 125 26.90 7.11 -5.38
N GLY A 126 25.84 7.92 -5.25
CA GLY A 126 25.33 8.77 -6.32
C GLY A 126 24.57 8.00 -7.40
N GLY A 127 23.97 8.76 -8.34
CA GLY A 127 23.27 8.20 -9.49
C GLY A 127 22.15 7.23 -9.14
N VAL A 128 21.87 6.30 -10.02
CA VAL A 128 20.78 5.30 -9.86
C VAL A 128 21.03 4.38 -8.67
N GLU A 129 22.27 3.92 -8.49
CA GLU A 129 22.64 3.02 -7.38
C GLU A 129 22.44 3.71 -6.01
N GLY A 130 22.84 4.97 -5.90
CA GLY A 130 22.62 5.76 -4.68
C GLY A 130 21.14 6.00 -4.41
N ALA A 131 20.34 6.24 -5.44
CA ALA A 131 18.88 6.42 -5.30
C ALA A 131 18.20 5.11 -4.85
N VAL A 132 18.58 3.99 -5.44
CA VAL A 132 18.10 2.66 -5.02
C VAL A 132 18.46 2.40 -3.56
N ALA A 133 19.69 2.64 -3.17
CA ALA A 133 20.16 2.47 -1.78
C ALA A 133 19.40 3.40 -0.80
N ALA A 134 19.10 4.64 -1.21
CA ALA A 134 18.31 5.57 -0.44
C ALA A 134 16.86 5.06 -0.25
N ALA A 135 16.20 4.66 -1.33
CA ALA A 135 14.84 4.12 -1.29
C ALA A 135 14.74 2.87 -0.41
N MET A 136 15.67 1.92 -0.57
CA MET A 136 15.75 0.72 0.26
C MET A 136 15.95 1.06 1.75
N SER A 137 16.81 2.03 2.05
CA SER A 137 17.06 2.47 3.42
C SER A 137 15.82 3.09 4.05
N ALA A 138 15.12 3.96 3.31
CA ALA A 138 13.88 4.58 3.76
C ALA A 138 12.78 3.55 4.02
N THR A 139 12.60 2.59 3.11
CA THR A 139 11.59 1.55 3.22
C THR A 139 11.83 0.65 4.44
N ARG A 140 13.07 0.21 4.65
CA ARG A 140 13.44 -0.63 5.81
C ARG A 140 13.25 0.11 7.13
N ARG A 141 13.56 1.42 7.18
CA ARG A 141 13.32 2.25 8.37
C ARG A 141 11.84 2.41 8.66
N ALA A 142 11.02 2.69 7.63
CA ALA A 142 9.57 2.78 7.78
C ALA A 142 8.98 1.49 8.34
N ALA A 143 9.34 0.34 7.76
CA ALA A 143 8.89 -0.96 8.26
C ALA A 143 9.35 -1.24 9.69
N ARG A 144 10.56 -0.82 10.07
CA ARG A 144 11.06 -0.97 11.43
C ARG A 144 10.30 -0.10 12.43
N ARG A 145 10.10 1.18 12.13
CA ARG A 145 9.36 2.11 13.01
C ARG A 145 7.92 1.64 13.25
N LEU A 146 7.24 1.15 12.22
CA LEU A 146 5.90 0.59 12.37
C LEU A 146 5.88 -0.63 13.29
N ARG A 147 6.89 -1.50 13.20
CA ARG A 147 7.01 -2.66 14.12
C ARG A 147 7.28 -2.26 15.55
N GLU A 148 8.04 -1.18 15.79
CA GLU A 148 8.26 -0.60 17.12
C GLU A 148 6.93 -0.14 17.74
N GLU A 149 5.98 0.32 16.92
CA GLU A 149 4.61 0.69 17.31
C GLU A 149 3.61 -0.48 17.24
N LYS A 150 4.11 -1.71 17.26
CA LYS A 150 3.31 -2.94 17.23
C LYS A 150 2.46 -3.14 15.98
N CYS A 151 2.69 -2.36 14.93
CA CYS A 151 2.09 -2.58 13.63
C CYS A 151 2.93 -3.60 12.86
N ALA A 152 2.38 -4.78 12.58
CA ALA A 152 3.09 -5.83 11.86
C ALA A 152 3.35 -5.40 10.42
N ALA A 153 4.61 -5.10 10.10
CA ALA A 153 5.02 -4.51 8.83
C ALA A 153 6.14 -5.32 8.17
N VAL A 154 5.99 -5.65 6.91
CA VAL A 154 6.95 -6.40 6.10
C VAL A 154 7.33 -5.59 4.87
N VAL A 155 8.61 -5.50 4.58
CA VAL A 155 9.09 -4.88 3.34
C VAL A 155 8.65 -5.76 2.17
N ALA A 156 7.96 -5.17 1.19
CA ALA A 156 7.56 -5.89 -0.01
C ALA A 156 8.79 -6.17 -0.89
N ASP A 157 8.98 -7.42 -1.27
CA ASP A 157 9.91 -7.81 -2.33
C ASP A 157 9.30 -7.53 -3.72
N ALA A 158 10.01 -7.90 -4.78
CA ALA A 158 9.57 -7.63 -6.14
C ALA A 158 8.25 -8.33 -6.48
N ASP A 159 8.04 -9.55 -5.99
CA ASP A 159 6.81 -10.31 -6.23
C ASP A 159 5.64 -9.73 -5.43
N SER A 160 5.85 -9.42 -4.16
CA SER A 160 4.85 -8.75 -3.30
C SER A 160 4.45 -7.38 -3.84
N LEU A 161 5.41 -6.63 -4.40
CA LEU A 161 5.13 -5.33 -5.03
C LEU A 161 4.29 -5.48 -6.30
N ARG A 162 4.55 -6.52 -7.10
CA ARG A 162 3.77 -6.87 -8.29
C ARG A 162 2.35 -7.31 -7.91
N ASP A 163 2.23 -8.13 -6.88
CA ASP A 163 0.95 -8.58 -6.35
C ASP A 163 0.11 -7.42 -5.81
N ALA A 164 0.75 -6.49 -5.09
CA ALA A 164 0.09 -5.28 -4.61
C ALA A 164 -0.43 -4.42 -5.79
N HIS A 165 0.40 -4.24 -6.83
CA HIS A 165 -0.02 -3.53 -8.03
C HIS A 165 -1.22 -4.21 -8.70
N THR A 166 -1.16 -5.52 -8.90
CA THR A 166 -2.23 -6.30 -9.50
C THR A 166 -3.51 -6.22 -8.66
N ALA A 167 -3.40 -6.35 -7.34
CA ALA A 167 -4.55 -6.27 -6.45
C ALA A 167 -5.22 -4.89 -6.47
N LEU A 168 -4.43 -3.81 -6.48
CA LEU A 168 -4.93 -2.44 -6.50
C LEU A 168 -5.47 -2.02 -7.86
N SER A 169 -4.91 -2.51 -8.97
CA SER A 169 -5.34 -2.19 -10.33
C SER A 169 -6.42 -3.14 -10.87
N ALA A 170 -6.65 -4.29 -10.23
CA ALA A 170 -7.58 -5.30 -10.74
C ALA A 170 -8.99 -4.72 -10.97
N GLY A 171 -9.44 -4.82 -12.21
CA GLY A 171 -10.75 -4.35 -12.67
C GLY A 171 -10.83 -2.86 -13.01
N LEU A 172 -9.72 -2.12 -12.97
CA LEU A 172 -9.67 -0.72 -13.44
C LEU A 172 -9.45 -0.61 -14.95
N ASP A 173 -8.95 -1.66 -15.59
CA ASP A 173 -8.63 -1.70 -17.02
C ASP A 173 -9.82 -2.13 -17.89
N THR A 174 -11.02 -2.21 -17.32
CA THR A 174 -12.21 -2.62 -18.07
C THR A 174 -12.89 -1.42 -18.72
N GLU A 175 -13.38 -1.58 -19.95
CA GLU A 175 -14.18 -0.58 -20.65
C GLU A 175 -15.44 -0.16 -19.86
N ASP A 176 -15.85 -0.96 -18.90
CA ASP A 176 -17.00 -0.74 -18.03
C ASP A 176 -16.69 0.08 -16.77
N THR A 177 -15.48 0.65 -16.64
CA THR A 177 -15.15 1.50 -15.49
C THR A 177 -15.85 2.86 -15.60
N LYS A 178 -16.67 3.20 -14.61
CA LYS A 178 -17.41 4.48 -14.51
C LYS A 178 -16.85 5.35 -13.40
N VAL A 179 -16.76 6.63 -13.65
CA VAL A 179 -16.39 7.62 -12.62
C VAL A 179 -17.67 8.18 -12.00
N GLU A 180 -17.88 7.95 -10.71
CA GLU A 180 -19.04 8.44 -9.96
C GLU A 180 -18.57 9.22 -8.73
N ARG A 181 -18.82 10.53 -8.67
CA ARG A 181 -18.59 11.40 -7.48
C ARG A 181 -17.26 11.14 -6.75
N GLY A 182 -16.17 10.96 -7.48
CA GLY A 182 -14.84 10.70 -6.88
C GLY A 182 -14.54 9.22 -6.58
N THR A 183 -15.43 8.34 -7.02
CA THR A 183 -15.25 6.88 -6.94
C THR A 183 -15.15 6.31 -8.35
N LEU A 184 -14.24 5.36 -8.56
CA LEU A 184 -14.24 4.53 -9.76
C LEU A 184 -15.09 3.29 -9.47
N ALA A 185 -16.16 3.13 -10.21
CA ALA A 185 -17.03 1.95 -10.16
C ALA A 185 -16.66 1.00 -11.30
N THR A 186 -16.38 -0.24 -10.98
CA THR A 186 -16.22 -1.35 -11.93
C THR A 186 -17.34 -2.37 -11.69
N PRO A 187 -17.57 -3.33 -12.59
CA PRO A 187 -18.61 -4.34 -12.38
C PRO A 187 -18.47 -5.15 -11.08
N SER A 188 -17.25 -5.21 -10.51
CA SER A 188 -16.93 -6.04 -9.34
C SER A 188 -16.50 -5.28 -8.10
N ARG A 189 -16.21 -3.97 -8.18
CA ARG A 189 -15.68 -3.18 -7.06
C ARG A 189 -15.85 -1.68 -7.22
N PHE A 190 -15.70 -0.98 -6.08
CA PHE A 190 -15.58 0.47 -6.01
C PHE A 190 -14.18 0.84 -5.52
N VAL A 191 -13.55 1.80 -6.18
CA VAL A 191 -12.24 2.33 -5.76
C VAL A 191 -12.40 3.82 -5.44
N THR A 192 -12.10 4.18 -4.22
CA THR A 192 -12.19 5.56 -3.73
C THR A 192 -10.86 5.97 -3.11
N THR A 193 -10.42 7.19 -3.39
CA THR A 193 -9.23 7.79 -2.79
C THR A 193 -9.63 8.84 -1.77
N TYR A 194 -9.03 8.78 -0.59
CA TYR A 194 -9.15 9.81 0.42
C TYR A 194 -7.81 10.54 0.55
N ARG A 195 -7.87 11.85 0.69
CA ARG A 195 -6.71 12.64 1.05
C ARG A 195 -6.84 13.01 2.52
N VAL A 196 -5.85 12.64 3.30
CA VAL A 196 -5.71 13.01 4.71
C VAL A 196 -4.89 14.28 4.80
#